data_2b9c76b62c7518bdbf9407c81ebcd366
#
_entry.id   2b9c76b62c7518bdbf9407c81ebcd366
#
_cell.length_a   1.000
_cell.length_b   1.000
_cell.length_c   1.000
_cell.angle_alpha   90.00
_cell.angle_beta   90.00
_cell.angle_gamma   90.00
#
_symmetry.space_group_name_H-M   'P 1'
#
loop_
_entity.id
_entity.type
_entity.pdbx_description
1 polymer ?
#
loop_
_entity_poly.entity_id
_entity_poly.type
_entity_poly.pdbx_seq_one_letter_code
_entity_poly.pdbx_strand_id
1 'polypeptide(L)'
;MKKAIYLLLVSMLFVTACTEQAPRIAKYTDLYAVKGTDSLFLDRYTAVSVEQDDARPCLVFVFGGGFIAGERDAERYLPFFHYMVNQGYDVVSIDYRLGLKQVVASGDLSPENMMLGMTRTISMAVEDLYDATAFIVDKADEWGIDSSQIVACGSSAGAITVLHGEYASATLRRWCNTCLPASARGYRFFAGSIFEMGEELRLGIAACADDAFSRRCGCERTV
;
A
#
# COMPACT_ATOMS: atom_id res chain seq x y z
N MET A 1 -30.58 -27.22 -44.77
CA MET A 1 -29.22 -27.59 -44.37
C MET A 1 -28.22 -26.44 -44.51
N LYS A 2 -28.10 -25.73 -45.65
CA LYS A 2 -27.13 -24.62 -45.82
C LYS A 2 -27.33 -23.44 -44.86
N LYS A 3 -28.58 -23.07 -44.51
CA LYS A 3 -28.88 -21.97 -43.57
C LYS A 3 -28.49 -22.28 -42.10
N ALA A 4 -28.55 -23.54 -41.67
CA ALA A 4 -28.15 -23.99 -40.34
C ALA A 4 -26.63 -23.97 -40.15
N ILE A 5 -25.86 -24.29 -41.21
CA ILE A 5 -24.41 -24.25 -41.20
C ILE A 5 -23.90 -22.80 -41.13
N TYR A 6 -24.59 -21.84 -41.80
CA TYR A 6 -24.24 -20.41 -41.71
C TYR A 6 -24.50 -19.85 -40.28
N LEU A 7 -25.59 -20.25 -39.63
CA LEU A 7 -25.86 -19.85 -38.26
C LEU A 7 -24.83 -20.42 -37.27
N LEU A 8 -24.37 -21.62 -37.46
CA LEU A 8 -23.31 -22.25 -36.66
C LEU A 8 -21.95 -21.57 -36.89
N LEU A 9 -21.60 -21.20 -38.12
CA LEU A 9 -20.37 -20.48 -38.44
C LEU A 9 -20.38 -19.04 -37.90
N VAL A 10 -21.52 -18.34 -37.90
CA VAL A 10 -21.66 -17.00 -37.32
C VAL A 10 -21.61 -17.04 -35.81
N SER A 11 -22.17 -18.09 -35.16
CA SER A 11 -22.07 -18.24 -33.70
C SER A 11 -20.65 -18.58 -33.21
N MET A 12 -19.84 -19.23 -34.06
CA MET A 12 -18.44 -19.53 -33.73
C MET A 12 -17.51 -18.31 -33.83
N LEU A 13 -17.92 -17.26 -34.58
CA LEU A 13 -17.17 -16.01 -34.73
C LEU A 13 -17.36 -15.05 -33.53
N PHE A 14 -18.36 -15.28 -32.69
CA PHE A 14 -18.60 -14.46 -31.47
C PHE A 14 -17.95 -14.99 -30.20
N VAL A 15 -17.22 -16.12 -30.28
CA VAL A 15 -16.50 -16.71 -29.11
C VAL A 15 -14.99 -16.37 -29.17
N THR A 16 -14.59 -15.30 -29.84
CA THR A 16 -13.34 -14.64 -29.48
C THR A 16 -13.62 -13.82 -28.21
N ALA A 17 -13.84 -14.55 -27.11
CA ALA A 17 -13.68 -13.95 -25.78
C ALA A 17 -12.30 -13.31 -25.79
N CYS A 18 -12.24 -12.00 -25.62
CA CYS A 18 -11.02 -11.33 -25.21
C CYS A 18 -10.61 -12.03 -23.90
N THR A 19 -9.72 -12.98 -23.97
CA THR A 19 -8.95 -13.39 -22.80
C THR A 19 -8.05 -12.20 -22.53
N GLU A 20 -8.51 -11.27 -21.71
CA GLU A 20 -7.72 -10.20 -21.18
C GLU A 20 -6.59 -10.88 -20.37
N GLN A 21 -5.44 -10.96 -21.02
CA GLN A 21 -4.29 -11.61 -20.42
C GLN A 21 -3.82 -10.69 -19.30
N ALA A 22 -3.80 -11.19 -18.07
CA ALA A 22 -3.35 -10.41 -16.93
C ALA A 22 -2.01 -9.72 -17.26
N PRO A 23 -1.86 -8.43 -16.97
CA PRO A 23 -0.66 -7.70 -17.32
C PRO A 23 0.56 -8.33 -16.66
N ARG A 24 1.70 -8.30 -17.36
CA ARG A 24 2.97 -8.65 -16.73
C ARG A 24 3.28 -7.61 -15.66
N ILE A 25 3.68 -8.07 -14.47
CA ILE A 25 4.02 -7.21 -13.35
C ILE A 25 5.54 -7.10 -13.27
N ALA A 26 6.04 -5.87 -13.26
CA ALA A 26 7.44 -5.56 -12.99
C ALA A 26 7.61 -5.14 -11.53
N LYS A 27 8.78 -5.48 -10.95
CA LYS A 27 9.23 -5.05 -9.63
C LYS A 27 10.46 -4.19 -9.80
N TYR A 28 10.47 -3.01 -9.19
CA TYR A 28 11.60 -2.09 -9.11
C TYR A 28 11.90 -1.80 -7.65
N THR A 29 13.19 -1.65 -7.32
CA THR A 29 13.63 -1.39 -5.94
C THR A 29 14.42 -0.08 -5.91
N ASP A 30 14.03 0.84 -5.03
CA ASP A 30 14.67 2.13 -4.84
C ASP A 30 15.02 2.36 -3.37
N LEU A 31 16.14 3.06 -3.12
CA LEU A 31 16.52 3.55 -1.80
C LEU A 31 15.81 4.89 -1.56
N TYR A 32 14.90 4.96 -0.60
CA TYR A 32 14.15 6.17 -0.34
C TYR A 32 14.66 6.99 0.84
N ALA A 33 15.36 6.36 1.82
CA ALA A 33 15.93 7.06 2.95
C ALA A 33 17.13 6.33 3.54
N VAL A 34 18.02 7.10 4.19
CA VAL A 34 19.09 6.58 5.04
C VAL A 34 18.95 7.23 6.41
N LYS A 35 18.75 6.42 7.46
CA LYS A 35 18.55 6.85 8.84
C LYS A 35 19.63 6.29 9.76
N GLY A 36 20.70 7.05 9.95
CA GLY A 36 21.87 6.57 10.67
C GLY A 36 22.54 5.43 9.90
N THR A 37 22.49 4.21 10.43
CA THR A 37 23.01 3.00 9.78
C THR A 37 21.99 2.25 8.94
N ASP A 38 20.71 2.63 9.02
CA ASP A 38 19.63 1.93 8.34
C ASP A 38 19.41 2.53 6.94
N SER A 39 19.50 1.68 5.92
CA SER A 39 19.12 1.99 4.54
C SER A 39 17.72 1.45 4.32
N LEU A 40 16.77 2.33 3.98
CA LEU A 40 15.37 2.00 3.81
C LEU A 40 15.02 1.99 2.33
N PHE A 41 14.59 0.84 1.85
CA PHE A 41 14.23 0.62 0.46
C PHE A 41 12.71 0.51 0.31
N LEU A 42 12.25 0.71 -0.90
CA LEU A 42 10.89 0.38 -1.31
C LEU A 42 10.92 -0.49 -2.56
N ASP A 43 9.90 -1.33 -2.71
CA ASP A 43 9.67 -2.14 -3.91
C ASP A 43 8.38 -1.66 -4.58
N ARG A 44 8.47 -1.20 -5.82
CA ARG A 44 7.34 -0.81 -6.64
C ARG A 44 6.95 -1.96 -7.59
N TYR A 45 5.71 -2.40 -7.48
CA TYR A 45 5.08 -3.38 -8.36
C TYR A 45 4.12 -2.65 -9.29
N THR A 46 4.31 -2.81 -10.60
CA THR A 46 3.57 -2.07 -11.62
C THR A 46 3.25 -2.96 -12.82
N ALA A 47 2.12 -2.69 -13.48
CA ALA A 47 1.78 -3.36 -14.72
C ALA A 47 2.68 -2.87 -15.87
N VAL A 48 3.27 -3.81 -16.60
CA VAL A 48 3.96 -3.49 -17.86
C VAL A 48 2.92 -3.41 -18.95
N SER A 49 2.45 -2.20 -19.26
CA SER A 49 1.56 -1.95 -20.37
C SER A 49 2.31 -1.22 -21.51
N VAL A 50 1.89 -1.48 -22.76
CA VAL A 50 2.49 -0.86 -23.94
C VAL A 50 1.94 0.55 -24.16
N GLU A 51 0.76 0.84 -23.63
CA GLU A 51 0.08 2.14 -23.72
C GLU A 51 -0.34 2.58 -22.31
N GLN A 52 0.23 3.69 -21.85
CA GLN A 52 -0.02 4.24 -20.54
C GLN A 52 -0.26 5.74 -20.68
N ASP A 53 -1.53 6.09 -21.01
CA ASP A 53 -1.93 7.48 -21.21
C ASP A 53 -2.37 8.16 -19.90
N ASP A 54 -2.78 7.38 -18.86
CA ASP A 54 -3.29 7.93 -17.60
C ASP A 54 -2.39 7.60 -16.41
N ALA A 55 -2.19 8.58 -15.52
CA ALA A 55 -1.52 8.38 -14.25
C ALA A 55 -2.36 7.46 -13.34
N ARG A 56 -1.69 6.52 -12.65
CA ARG A 56 -2.32 5.48 -11.84
C ARG A 56 -2.37 5.86 -10.36
N PRO A 57 -3.41 5.43 -9.64
CA PRO A 57 -3.41 5.50 -8.19
C PRO A 57 -2.30 4.61 -7.60
N CYS A 58 -1.75 5.03 -6.45
CA CYS A 58 -0.68 4.32 -5.76
C CYS A 58 -1.15 3.78 -4.42
N LEU A 59 -0.85 2.49 -4.16
CA LEU A 59 -1.06 1.84 -2.88
C LEU A 59 0.28 1.68 -2.16
N VAL A 60 0.49 2.41 -1.06
CA VAL A 60 1.66 2.26 -0.19
C VAL A 60 1.36 1.20 0.86
N PHE A 61 2.14 0.12 0.87
CA PHE A 61 1.97 -1.00 1.78
C PHE A 61 3.07 -1.03 2.84
N VAL A 62 2.65 -1.19 4.11
CA VAL A 62 3.53 -1.33 5.27
C VAL A 62 3.35 -2.73 5.85
N PHE A 63 4.42 -3.53 5.87
CA PHE A 63 4.36 -4.91 6.32
C PHE A 63 4.19 -5.05 7.84
N GLY A 64 3.71 -6.23 8.28
CA GLY A 64 3.60 -6.60 9.69
C GLY A 64 4.81 -7.36 10.18
N GLY A 65 4.90 -7.53 11.50
CA GLY A 65 5.97 -8.30 12.16
C GLY A 65 6.31 -7.76 13.55
N GLY A 66 5.34 -7.12 14.21
CA GLY A 66 5.46 -6.67 15.60
C GLY A 66 6.53 -5.60 15.82
N PHE A 67 6.96 -4.89 14.78
CA PHE A 67 8.10 -3.94 14.82
C PHE A 67 9.44 -4.59 15.19
N ILE A 68 9.54 -5.90 15.06
CA ILE A 68 10.73 -6.70 15.42
C ILE A 68 11.30 -7.38 14.18
N ALA A 69 10.43 -7.82 13.26
CA ALA A 69 10.78 -8.59 12.08
C ALA A 69 9.82 -8.25 10.92
N GLY A 70 10.06 -8.83 9.77
CA GLY A 70 9.26 -8.70 8.56
C GLY A 70 10.07 -8.14 7.41
N GLU A 71 9.51 -8.25 6.21
CA GLU A 71 10.15 -7.85 4.96
C GLU A 71 9.09 -7.28 4.02
N ARG A 72 9.46 -6.23 3.26
CA ARG A 72 8.57 -5.55 2.30
C ARG A 72 8.16 -6.45 1.14
N ASP A 73 8.96 -7.45 0.78
CA ASP A 73 8.74 -8.37 -0.34
C ASP A 73 8.42 -9.80 0.10
N ALA A 74 7.94 -10.00 1.35
CA ALA A 74 7.56 -11.31 1.83
C ALA A 74 6.52 -11.95 0.90
N GLU A 75 6.75 -13.22 0.50
CA GLU A 75 5.94 -13.96 -0.47
C GLU A 75 4.43 -13.95 -0.15
N ARG A 76 4.07 -13.96 1.15
CA ARG A 76 2.67 -13.94 1.59
C ARG A 76 1.89 -12.69 1.15
N TYR A 77 2.56 -11.58 0.81
CA TYR A 77 1.92 -10.36 0.35
C TYR A 77 1.82 -10.27 -1.18
N LEU A 78 2.60 -11.04 -1.93
CA LEU A 78 2.64 -10.96 -3.40
C LEU A 78 1.28 -11.21 -4.07
N PRO A 79 0.43 -12.15 -3.62
CA PRO A 79 -0.90 -12.31 -4.20
C PRO A 79 -1.76 -11.05 -4.07
N PHE A 80 -1.67 -10.36 -2.93
CA PHE A 80 -2.36 -9.08 -2.72
C PHE A 80 -1.79 -7.98 -3.62
N PHE A 81 -0.46 -7.85 -3.72
CA PHE A 81 0.18 -6.86 -4.59
C PHE A 81 -0.22 -7.08 -6.05
N HIS A 82 -0.15 -8.31 -6.54
CA HIS A 82 -0.55 -8.66 -7.90
C HIS A 82 -2.04 -8.38 -8.15
N TYR A 83 -2.90 -8.69 -7.17
CA TYR A 83 -4.32 -8.36 -7.26
C TYR A 83 -4.54 -6.85 -7.43
N MET A 84 -3.90 -6.02 -6.61
CA MET A 84 -4.04 -4.56 -6.68
C MET A 84 -3.47 -3.97 -7.99
N VAL A 85 -2.34 -4.51 -8.47
CA VAL A 85 -1.79 -4.11 -9.77
C VAL A 85 -2.76 -4.44 -10.91
N ASN A 86 -3.42 -5.60 -10.86
CA ASN A 86 -4.46 -5.97 -11.83
C ASN A 86 -5.73 -5.09 -11.73
N GLN A 87 -5.94 -4.40 -10.60
CA GLN A 87 -7.00 -3.39 -10.44
C GLN A 87 -6.56 -1.98 -10.91
N GLY A 88 -5.36 -1.85 -11.48
CA GLY A 88 -4.86 -0.58 -12.03
C GLY A 88 -4.08 0.28 -11.03
N TYR A 89 -3.67 -0.25 -9.88
CA TYR A 89 -2.82 0.45 -8.93
C TYR A 89 -1.34 0.19 -9.21
N ASP A 90 -0.48 1.16 -8.93
CA ASP A 90 0.90 0.87 -8.56
C ASP A 90 0.95 0.52 -7.08
N VAL A 91 1.64 -0.57 -6.72
CA VAL A 91 1.80 -0.97 -5.32
C VAL A 91 3.24 -0.71 -4.91
N VAL A 92 3.43 0.05 -3.84
CA VAL A 92 4.73 0.36 -3.28
C VAL A 92 4.83 -0.19 -1.87
N SER A 93 5.58 -1.26 -1.69
CA SER A 93 5.85 -1.85 -0.36
C SER A 93 7.15 -1.28 0.18
N ILE A 94 7.12 -0.77 1.42
CA ILE A 94 8.22 -0.02 2.01
C ILE A 94 8.91 -0.77 3.16
N ASP A 95 10.22 -0.59 3.31
CA ASP A 95 10.92 -0.85 4.56
C ASP A 95 10.54 0.23 5.58
N TYR A 96 10.66 -0.09 6.85
CA TYR A 96 10.61 0.86 7.95
C TYR A 96 11.45 0.34 9.12
N ARG A 97 11.93 1.23 9.99
CA ARG A 97 12.80 0.87 11.11
C ARG A 97 12.08 0.00 12.14
N LEU A 98 12.64 -1.16 12.42
CA LEU A 98 12.11 -2.16 13.36
C LEU A 98 12.59 -1.87 14.79
N GLY A 99 12.12 -0.78 15.38
CA GLY A 99 12.66 -0.23 16.63
C GLY A 99 12.53 -1.13 17.86
N LEU A 100 11.50 -2.00 17.93
CA LEU A 100 11.36 -2.94 19.03
C LEU A 100 12.42 -4.06 19.00
N LYS A 101 13.05 -4.32 17.88
CA LYS A 101 14.14 -5.30 17.78
C LYS A 101 15.26 -4.99 18.77
N GLN A 102 15.62 -3.71 18.93
CA GLN A 102 16.65 -3.29 19.88
C GLN A 102 16.18 -3.41 21.34
N VAL A 103 14.93 -3.09 21.62
CA VAL A 103 14.34 -3.22 22.96
C VAL A 103 14.33 -4.68 23.40
N VAL A 104 13.90 -5.59 22.52
CA VAL A 104 13.93 -7.03 22.81
C VAL A 104 15.37 -7.55 22.99
N ALA A 105 16.29 -7.08 22.16
CA ALA A 105 17.70 -7.47 22.24
C ALA A 105 18.40 -6.97 23.52
N SER A 106 17.91 -5.90 24.15
CA SER A 106 18.45 -5.41 25.44
C SER A 106 18.18 -6.35 26.62
N GLY A 107 17.15 -7.21 26.50
CA GLY A 107 16.71 -8.13 27.55
C GLY A 107 15.88 -7.46 28.67
N ASP A 108 15.74 -6.13 28.68
CA ASP A 108 14.87 -5.42 29.61
C ASP A 108 13.45 -5.32 29.03
N LEU A 109 12.63 -6.29 29.37
CA LEU A 109 11.22 -6.40 28.98
C LEU A 109 10.25 -5.87 30.04
N SER A 110 10.72 -4.98 30.92
CA SER A 110 9.84 -4.31 31.88
C SER A 110 8.69 -3.58 31.18
N PRO A 111 7.48 -3.51 31.77
CA PRO A 111 6.34 -2.84 31.16
C PRO A 111 6.64 -1.39 30.75
N GLU A 112 7.43 -0.68 31.56
CA GLU A 112 7.83 0.71 31.32
C GLU A 112 8.72 0.82 30.08
N ASN A 113 9.74 -0.04 29.98
CA ASN A 113 10.66 -0.04 28.83
C ASN A 113 9.96 -0.47 27.54
N MET A 114 9.09 -1.50 27.62
CA MET A 114 8.29 -1.93 26.48
C MET A 114 7.33 -0.85 26.00
N MET A 115 6.65 -0.13 26.88
CA MET A 115 5.75 0.97 26.52
C MET A 115 6.52 2.12 25.86
N LEU A 116 7.65 2.52 26.44
CA LEU A 116 8.49 3.57 25.87
C LEU A 116 9.06 3.16 24.51
N GLY A 117 9.53 1.92 24.42
CA GLY A 117 10.04 1.32 23.19
C GLY A 117 8.97 1.31 22.08
N MET A 118 7.76 0.87 22.40
CA MET A 118 6.64 0.85 21.46
C MET A 118 6.31 2.26 20.94
N THR A 119 6.17 3.23 21.85
CA THR A 119 5.86 4.62 21.48
C THR A 119 6.92 5.20 20.54
N ARG A 120 8.20 5.01 20.85
CA ARG A 120 9.31 5.46 20.00
C ARG A 120 9.31 4.77 18.65
N THR A 121 9.07 3.46 18.64
CA THR A 121 9.06 2.65 17.41
C THR A 121 7.93 3.07 16.47
N ILE A 122 6.72 3.27 16.99
CA ILE A 122 5.59 3.75 16.19
C ILE A 122 5.92 5.12 15.58
N SER A 123 6.50 6.03 16.37
CA SER A 123 6.90 7.36 15.87
C SER A 123 7.93 7.27 14.76
N MET A 124 8.92 6.37 14.89
CA MET A 124 9.93 6.14 13.83
C MET A 124 9.30 5.54 12.57
N ALA A 125 8.41 4.56 12.71
CA ALA A 125 7.75 3.93 11.57
C ALA A 125 6.82 4.91 10.83
N VAL A 126 6.15 5.82 11.55
CA VAL A 126 5.35 6.91 10.95
C VAL A 126 6.24 7.92 10.21
N GLU A 127 7.40 8.27 10.77
CA GLU A 127 8.38 9.12 10.07
C GLU A 127 8.83 8.47 8.76
N ASP A 128 9.16 7.16 8.80
CA ASP A 128 9.60 6.40 7.63
C ASP A 128 8.49 6.30 6.56
N LEU A 129 7.23 6.11 6.98
CA LEU A 129 6.08 6.15 6.07
C LEU A 129 5.94 7.51 5.38
N TYR A 130 6.14 8.62 6.09
CA TYR A 130 6.09 9.96 5.51
C TYR A 130 7.23 10.19 4.53
N ASP A 131 8.45 9.76 4.85
CA ASP A 131 9.60 9.90 3.96
C ASP A 131 9.42 9.07 2.69
N ALA A 132 8.92 7.84 2.81
CA ALA A 132 8.59 7.01 1.64
C ALA A 132 7.51 7.65 0.77
N THR A 133 6.46 8.18 1.40
CA THR A 133 5.38 8.88 0.67
C THR A 133 5.90 10.11 -0.06
N ALA A 134 6.79 10.90 0.58
CA ALA A 134 7.42 12.06 -0.03
C ALA A 134 8.25 11.66 -1.25
N PHE A 135 9.04 10.58 -1.13
CA PHE A 135 9.83 10.05 -2.22
C PHE A 135 8.96 9.59 -3.39
N ILE A 136 7.85 8.87 -3.12
CA ILE A 136 6.90 8.44 -4.15
C ILE A 136 6.32 9.65 -4.90
N VAL A 137 5.98 10.71 -4.19
CA VAL A 137 5.45 11.93 -4.80
C VAL A 137 6.48 12.65 -5.65
N ASP A 138 7.72 12.72 -5.20
CA ASP A 138 8.83 13.30 -5.98
C ASP A 138 9.06 12.53 -7.29
N LYS A 139 8.80 11.22 -7.27
CA LYS A 139 8.91 10.32 -8.41
C LYS A 139 7.61 10.12 -9.21
N ALA A 140 6.50 10.72 -8.78
CA ALA A 140 5.17 10.42 -9.32
C ALA A 140 5.09 10.63 -10.83
N ASP A 141 5.59 11.76 -11.34
CA ASP A 141 5.59 12.07 -12.77
C ASP A 141 6.44 11.06 -13.57
N GLU A 142 7.63 10.70 -13.06
CA GLU A 142 8.53 9.73 -13.69
C GLU A 142 7.90 8.32 -13.74
N TRP A 143 7.14 7.98 -12.71
CA TRP A 143 6.53 6.65 -12.57
C TRP A 143 5.13 6.54 -13.15
N GLY A 144 4.53 7.65 -13.57
CA GLY A 144 3.15 7.69 -14.04
C GLY A 144 2.15 7.43 -12.90
N ILE A 145 2.42 7.96 -11.71
CA ILE A 145 1.56 7.87 -10.52
C ILE A 145 0.78 9.17 -10.38
N ASP A 146 -0.53 9.06 -10.10
CA ASP A 146 -1.35 10.20 -9.68
C ASP A 146 -1.09 10.50 -8.20
N SER A 147 -0.27 11.52 -7.93
CA SER A 147 0.08 11.93 -6.57
C SER A 147 -1.12 12.39 -5.72
N SER A 148 -2.26 12.68 -6.34
CA SER A 148 -3.50 12.99 -5.63
C SER A 148 -4.27 11.74 -5.16
N GLN A 149 -3.88 10.55 -5.63
CA GLN A 149 -4.52 9.27 -5.36
C GLN A 149 -3.54 8.28 -4.70
N ILE A 150 -2.89 8.69 -3.62
CA ILE A 150 -2.03 7.82 -2.81
C ILE A 150 -2.82 7.28 -1.62
N VAL A 151 -2.86 5.97 -1.48
CA VAL A 151 -3.54 5.25 -0.40
C VAL A 151 -2.51 4.46 0.39
N ALA A 152 -2.51 4.58 1.72
CA ALA A 152 -1.66 3.75 2.57
C ALA A 152 -2.46 2.62 3.23
N CYS A 153 -1.90 1.42 3.25
CA CYS A 153 -2.44 0.28 3.96
C CYS A 153 -1.31 -0.52 4.63
N GLY A 154 -1.65 -1.42 5.52
CA GLY A 154 -0.63 -2.22 6.19
C GLY A 154 -1.20 -3.43 6.92
N SER A 155 -0.31 -4.35 7.28
CA SER A 155 -0.62 -5.56 8.04
C SER A 155 -0.13 -5.40 9.48
N SER A 156 -0.96 -5.71 10.50
CA SER A 156 -0.55 -5.75 11.91
C SER A 156 0.22 -4.48 12.35
N ALA A 157 1.52 -4.58 12.66
CA ALA A 157 2.37 -3.44 13.00
C ALA A 157 2.35 -2.35 11.91
N GLY A 158 2.32 -2.74 10.64
CA GLY A 158 2.17 -1.81 9.52
C GLY A 158 0.82 -1.10 9.53
N ALA A 159 -0.26 -1.79 9.88
CA ALA A 159 -1.58 -1.17 10.03
C ALA A 159 -1.59 -0.14 11.17
N ILE A 160 -0.94 -0.46 12.30
CA ILE A 160 -0.75 0.48 13.41
C ILE A 160 -0.01 1.74 12.93
N THR A 161 1.07 1.56 12.16
CA THR A 161 1.85 2.65 11.58
C THR A 161 0.98 3.56 10.70
N VAL A 162 0.20 2.97 9.78
CA VAL A 162 -0.69 3.73 8.89
C VAL A 162 -1.75 4.50 9.66
N LEU A 163 -2.40 3.87 10.65
CA LEU A 163 -3.41 4.51 11.48
C LEU A 163 -2.84 5.68 12.29
N HIS A 164 -1.65 5.50 12.87
CA HIS A 164 -0.97 6.57 13.60
C HIS A 164 -0.54 7.71 12.67
N GLY A 165 -0.08 7.40 11.46
CA GLY A 165 0.24 8.39 10.44
C GLY A 165 -0.98 9.23 10.06
N GLU A 166 -2.12 8.59 9.80
CA GLU A 166 -3.37 9.31 9.49
C GLU A 166 -3.82 10.19 10.66
N TYR A 167 -3.84 9.64 11.87
CA TYR A 167 -4.22 10.39 13.07
C TYR A 167 -3.31 11.61 13.31
N ALA A 168 -2.00 11.43 13.19
CA ALA A 168 -1.03 12.52 13.34
C ALA A 168 -1.24 13.60 12.27
N SER A 169 -1.42 13.21 11.01
CA SER A 169 -1.65 14.14 9.90
C SER A 169 -2.98 14.90 10.06
N ALA A 170 -4.05 14.23 10.48
CA ALA A 170 -5.35 14.84 10.72
C ALA A 170 -5.32 15.83 11.89
N THR A 171 -4.62 15.47 12.97
CA THR A 171 -4.46 16.33 14.15
C THR A 171 -3.64 17.56 13.81
N LEU A 172 -2.51 17.41 13.12
CA LEU A 172 -1.68 18.54 12.69
C LEU A 172 -2.41 19.44 11.72
N ARG A 173 -3.19 18.92 10.77
CA ARG A 173 -4.04 19.73 9.86
C ARG A 173 -5.06 20.56 10.62
N ARG A 174 -5.62 20.03 11.71
CA ARG A 174 -6.61 20.75 12.53
C ARG A 174 -6.00 21.91 13.32
N TRP A 175 -4.75 21.80 13.76
CA TRP A 175 -4.08 22.78 14.64
C TRP A 175 -3.15 23.71 13.88
N CYS A 176 -2.48 23.25 12.84
CA CYS A 176 -1.52 24.04 12.09
C CYS A 176 -1.27 23.46 10.70
N ASN A 177 -1.80 24.11 9.67
CA ASN A 177 -1.59 23.71 8.27
C ASN A 177 -0.11 23.83 7.82
N THR A 178 0.72 24.55 8.59
CA THR A 178 2.14 24.78 8.30
C THR A 178 3.09 23.88 9.11
N CYS A 179 2.58 23.20 10.16
CA CYS A 179 3.39 22.35 11.03
C CYS A 179 3.58 20.92 10.49
N LEU A 180 2.85 20.55 9.43
CA LEU A 180 3.07 19.30 8.74
C LEU A 180 4.38 19.38 7.95
N PRO A 181 5.22 18.32 7.97
CA PRO A 181 6.31 18.22 7.02
C PRO A 181 5.75 18.39 5.61
N ALA A 182 6.54 18.96 4.70
CA ALA A 182 6.08 19.23 3.33
C ALA A 182 5.52 17.97 2.66
N SER A 183 6.10 16.81 2.99
CA SER A 183 5.68 15.47 2.59
C SER A 183 4.28 15.06 3.05
N ALA A 184 3.79 15.59 4.16
CA ALA A 184 2.45 15.26 4.68
C ALA A 184 1.38 16.28 4.29
N ARG A 185 1.76 17.38 3.62
CA ARG A 185 0.84 18.43 3.17
C ARG A 185 0.24 18.03 1.82
N GLY A 186 -1.06 17.83 1.81
CA GLY A 186 -1.79 17.56 0.56
C GLY A 186 -2.16 16.11 0.31
N TYR A 187 -1.71 15.16 1.15
CA TYR A 187 -2.07 13.77 0.99
C TYR A 187 -3.27 13.39 1.85
N ARG A 188 -4.18 12.63 1.26
CA ARG A 188 -5.23 11.94 1.98
C ARG A 188 -4.74 10.53 2.23
N PHE A 189 -4.32 10.24 3.47
CA PHE A 189 -4.08 8.87 3.90
C PHE A 189 -5.43 8.20 4.13
N PHE A 190 -5.77 7.23 3.32
CA PHE A 190 -6.88 6.34 3.59
C PHE A 190 -6.30 5.11 4.30
N ALA A 191 -6.52 5.02 5.60
CA ALA A 191 -6.05 3.88 6.38
C ALA A 191 -6.96 2.68 6.16
N GLY A 192 -6.47 1.69 5.42
CA GLY A 192 -7.02 0.34 5.41
C GLY A 192 -6.13 -0.58 6.22
N SER A 193 -6.67 -1.29 7.22
CA SER A 193 -5.91 -2.33 7.93
C SER A 193 -6.23 -3.70 7.34
N ILE A 194 -5.19 -4.43 6.94
CA ILE A 194 -5.30 -5.83 6.57
C ILE A 194 -4.99 -6.65 7.84
N PHE A 195 -6.01 -7.29 8.41
CA PHE A 195 -5.80 -8.28 9.46
C PHE A 195 -5.71 -9.65 8.83
N GLU A 196 -4.58 -10.31 9.03
CA GLU A 196 -4.41 -11.72 8.73
C GLU A 196 -5.10 -12.53 9.83
N MET A 197 -6.28 -13.05 9.53
CA MET A 197 -7.00 -14.00 10.38
C MET A 197 -7.07 -15.35 9.66
N GLY A 198 -6.09 -16.23 9.92
CA GLY A 198 -6.04 -17.56 9.34
C GLY A 198 -5.62 -17.59 7.86
N GLU A 199 -5.93 -18.68 7.16
CA GLU A 199 -5.54 -18.90 5.75
C GLU A 199 -6.29 -18.00 4.74
N GLU A 200 -7.24 -17.18 5.17
CA GLU A 200 -7.96 -16.22 4.33
C GLU A 200 -7.55 -14.77 4.65
N LEU A 201 -7.00 -14.10 3.65
CA LEU A 201 -6.73 -12.66 3.69
C LEU A 201 -8.07 -11.90 3.70
N ARG A 202 -8.51 -11.40 4.85
CA ARG A 202 -9.68 -10.52 4.94
C ARG A 202 -9.24 -9.07 4.96
N LEU A 203 -9.64 -8.33 3.93
CA LEU A 203 -9.54 -6.87 3.87
C LEU A 203 -10.55 -6.26 4.85
N GLY A 204 -10.05 -5.82 6.02
CA GLY A 204 -10.83 -4.95 6.90
C GLY A 204 -10.60 -3.50 6.47
N ILE A 205 -11.52 -2.94 5.68
CA ILE A 205 -11.47 -1.52 5.32
C ILE A 205 -12.08 -0.74 6.47
N ALA A 206 -11.25 -0.05 7.24
CA ALA A 206 -11.75 0.96 8.17
C ALA A 206 -12.23 2.16 7.33
N ALA A 207 -13.55 2.33 7.30
CA ALA A 207 -14.31 3.48 6.80
C ALA A 207 -13.61 4.32 5.72
N CYS A 208 -13.75 3.93 4.47
CA CYS A 208 -13.54 4.84 3.35
C CYS A 208 -14.57 5.98 3.44
N ALA A 209 -14.10 7.17 3.79
CA ALA A 209 -14.94 8.36 3.85
C ALA A 209 -15.25 8.95 2.45
N ASP A 210 -14.79 8.31 1.37
CA ASP A 210 -14.98 8.82 0.01
C ASP A 210 -15.63 7.79 -0.93
N ASP A 211 -16.76 8.20 -1.52
CA ASP A 211 -17.59 7.36 -2.43
C ASP A 211 -16.85 6.91 -3.71
N ALA A 212 -15.77 7.59 -4.08
CA ALA A 212 -15.00 7.25 -5.27
C ALA A 212 -14.13 6.00 -5.10
N PHE A 213 -13.54 5.79 -3.91
CA PHE A 213 -12.75 4.61 -3.59
C PHE A 213 -13.61 3.37 -3.41
N SER A 214 -14.75 3.48 -2.70
CA SER A 214 -15.70 2.38 -2.51
C SER A 214 -16.21 1.80 -3.83
N ARG A 215 -16.43 2.65 -4.83
CA ARG A 215 -16.91 2.21 -6.16
C ARG A 215 -15.84 1.48 -6.97
N ARG A 216 -14.55 1.81 -6.80
CA ARG A 216 -13.46 1.14 -7.53
C ARG A 216 -13.04 -0.18 -6.88
N CYS A 217 -13.09 -0.29 -5.56
CA CYS A 217 -12.70 -1.50 -4.83
C CYS A 217 -13.82 -2.54 -4.69
N GLY A 218 -15.02 -2.31 -5.25
CA GLY A 218 -16.13 -3.28 -5.19
C GLY A 218 -16.67 -3.54 -3.78
N CYS A 219 -16.40 -2.65 -2.83
CA CYS A 219 -16.95 -2.73 -1.47
C CYS A 219 -18.42 -2.25 -1.48
N GLU A 220 -19.37 -3.18 -1.64
CA GLU A 220 -20.77 -2.91 -1.34
C GLU A 220 -20.93 -2.67 0.17
N ARG A 221 -21.55 -1.56 0.53
CA ARG A 221 -21.99 -1.30 1.90
C ARG A 221 -23.09 -2.32 2.23
N THR A 222 -22.78 -3.29 3.06
CA THR A 222 -23.82 -3.99 3.81
C THR A 222 -24.28 -3.04 4.93
N VAL A 223 -25.51 -2.56 4.78
CA VAL A 223 -26.25 -1.80 5.80
C VAL A 223 -26.59 -2.70 6.98
#